data_480eb500e0de828b461453ca19161855
#
_entry.id   480eb500e0de828b461453ca19161855
#
_cell.length_a   1.000
_cell.length_b   1.000
_cell.length_c   1.000
_cell.angle_alpha   90.00
_cell.angle_beta   90.00
_cell.angle_gamma   90.00
#
_symmetry.space_group_name_H-M   'P 1'
#
loop_
_entity.id
_entity.type
_entity.pdbx_description
1 polymer ?
#
loop_
_entity_poly.entity_id
_entity_poly.type
_entity_poly.pdbx_seq_one_letter_code
_entity_poly.pdbx_strand_id
1 'polypeptide(L)'
;SWIESIAKRHGLRLHTLAPASADASFRRYLRVEAEAGSYVVMDAPPDKEDSAPYLKVSRLLESVGIHVPHVYESDLASGFIVLEDLGDVQYLSRLQAGGDANQLYGDALNTLARLQINGLEAAQQLQPYDRAPLSRELGLMPEWFLERHLRLKLTPEERALITVTFEFLMSEVLDQPTVFV
;
A
#
# COMPACT_ATOMS: atom_id res chain seq x y z
N SER A 1 13.20 5.31 -25.88
CA SER A 1 12.87 4.53 -24.65
C SER A 1 11.35 4.41 -24.49
N TRP A 2 10.89 3.50 -23.61
CA TRP A 2 9.47 3.31 -23.30
C TRP A 2 8.84 4.64 -22.82
N ILE A 3 9.48 5.33 -21.88
CA ILE A 3 8.97 6.59 -21.34
C ILE A 3 8.83 7.68 -22.41
N GLU A 4 9.69 7.73 -23.42
CA GLU A 4 9.57 8.69 -24.52
C GLU A 4 8.37 8.40 -25.42
N SER A 5 8.04 7.12 -25.64
CA SER A 5 6.85 6.74 -26.40
C SER A 5 5.56 7.13 -25.68
N ILE A 6 5.52 6.95 -24.36
CA ILE A 6 4.42 7.34 -23.49
C ILE A 6 4.31 8.87 -23.39
N ALA A 7 5.45 9.55 -23.26
CA ALA A 7 5.49 11.00 -23.22
C ALA A 7 4.81 11.63 -24.43
N LYS A 8 5.00 11.07 -25.62
CA LYS A 8 4.31 11.54 -26.83
C LYS A 8 2.80 11.29 -26.80
N ARG A 9 2.37 10.12 -26.28
CA ARG A 9 0.94 9.77 -26.24
C ARG A 9 0.15 10.59 -25.23
N HIS A 10 0.74 10.86 -24.08
CA HIS A 10 0.10 11.54 -22.94
C HIS A 10 0.53 13.02 -22.80
N GLY A 11 1.37 13.54 -23.70
CA GLY A 11 1.86 14.93 -23.64
C GLY A 11 2.75 15.20 -22.43
N LEU A 12 3.50 14.18 -21.93
CA LEU A 12 4.32 14.32 -20.73
C LEU A 12 5.55 15.22 -21.02
N ARG A 13 5.80 16.15 -20.13
CA ARG A 13 6.98 17.04 -20.16
C ARG A 13 8.09 16.44 -19.33
N LEU A 14 8.89 15.52 -19.88
CA LEU A 14 9.89 14.74 -19.14
C LEU A 14 10.91 15.59 -18.37
N HIS A 15 11.16 16.84 -18.78
CA HIS A 15 12.04 17.77 -18.09
C HIS A 15 11.48 18.25 -16.74
N THR A 16 10.20 18.02 -16.46
CA THR A 16 9.54 18.35 -15.18
C THR A 16 9.53 17.21 -14.17
N LEU A 17 10.13 16.05 -14.53
CA LEU A 17 10.20 14.91 -13.63
C LEU A 17 10.84 15.32 -12.29
N ALA A 18 10.07 15.13 -11.20
CA ALA A 18 10.50 15.44 -9.85
C ALA A 18 10.00 14.34 -8.87
N PRO A 19 10.70 14.08 -7.76
CA PRO A 19 10.22 13.15 -6.75
C PRO A 19 8.82 13.54 -6.25
N ALA A 20 7.87 12.60 -6.25
CA ALA A 20 6.52 12.80 -5.73
C ALA A 20 6.40 12.33 -4.28
N SER A 21 6.95 11.15 -3.97
CA SER A 21 6.97 10.60 -2.61
C SER A 21 8.15 9.66 -2.45
N ALA A 22 8.54 9.42 -1.18
CA ALA A 22 9.47 8.35 -0.81
C ALA A 22 8.67 7.16 -0.28
N ASP A 23 9.09 5.94 -0.66
CA ASP A 23 8.59 4.69 -0.14
C ASP A 23 9.70 3.99 0.65
N ALA A 24 9.33 3.15 1.60
CA ALA A 24 10.25 2.28 2.32
C ALA A 24 10.69 1.05 1.49
N SER A 25 10.23 0.94 0.25
CA SER A 25 10.59 -0.10 -0.73
C SER A 25 11.61 0.40 -1.76
N PHE A 26 11.93 -0.43 -2.75
CA PHE A 26 12.76 -0.03 -3.89
C PHE A 26 11.99 0.79 -4.95
N ARG A 27 10.70 1.07 -4.74
CA ARG A 27 9.87 1.87 -5.63
C ARG A 27 10.21 3.35 -5.50
N ARG A 28 10.26 4.02 -6.64
CA ARG A 28 10.37 5.47 -6.71
C ARG A 28 9.13 6.02 -7.41
N TYR A 29 8.60 7.10 -6.88
CA TYR A 29 7.45 7.77 -7.46
C TYR A 29 7.88 9.15 -7.93
N LEU A 30 7.70 9.43 -9.21
CA LEU A 30 8.11 10.66 -9.88
C LEU A 30 6.88 11.33 -10.45
N ARG A 31 6.66 12.59 -10.10
CA ARG A 31 5.61 13.42 -10.70
C ARG A 31 6.13 14.00 -12.00
N VAL A 32 5.27 14.05 -13.02
CA VAL A 32 5.56 14.66 -14.32
C VAL A 32 4.36 15.49 -14.77
N GLU A 33 4.62 16.70 -15.24
CA GLU A 33 3.59 17.57 -15.82
C GLU A 33 3.22 17.13 -17.23
N ALA A 34 1.97 17.43 -17.64
CA ALA A 34 1.45 17.28 -18.97
C ALA A 34 0.51 18.45 -19.31
N GLU A 35 -0.03 18.51 -20.53
CA GLU A 35 -0.98 19.55 -20.92
C GLU A 35 -2.30 19.47 -20.14
N ALA A 36 -2.74 18.25 -19.82
CA ALA A 36 -4.02 18.00 -19.12
C ALA A 36 -3.89 17.90 -17.58
N GLY A 37 -2.72 18.20 -17.01
CA GLY A 37 -2.49 18.09 -15.56
C GLY A 37 -1.15 17.42 -15.24
N SER A 38 -1.12 16.56 -14.25
CA SER A 38 0.09 15.83 -13.86
C SER A 38 -0.18 14.32 -13.76
N TYR A 39 0.88 13.57 -13.87
CA TYR A 39 0.90 12.11 -13.72
C TYR A 39 1.98 11.71 -12.73
N VAL A 40 1.82 10.52 -12.15
CA VAL A 40 2.86 9.89 -11.35
C VAL A 40 3.44 8.70 -12.11
N VAL A 41 4.75 8.66 -12.26
CA VAL A 41 5.47 7.51 -12.81
C VAL A 41 6.05 6.72 -11.65
N MET A 42 5.59 5.50 -11.46
CA MET A 42 6.21 4.54 -10.56
C MET A 42 7.35 3.83 -11.31
N ASP A 43 8.54 3.86 -10.72
CA ASP A 43 9.73 3.14 -11.16
C ASP A 43 10.06 2.08 -10.11
N ALA A 44 9.85 0.83 -10.46
CA ALA A 44 9.99 -0.35 -9.61
C ALA A 44 10.91 -1.37 -10.30
N PRO A 45 12.22 -1.39 -10.00
CA PRO A 45 13.18 -2.26 -10.67
C PRO A 45 12.75 -3.73 -10.61
N PRO A 46 12.56 -4.44 -11.74
CA PRO A 46 11.97 -5.78 -11.76
C PRO A 46 12.79 -6.86 -11.05
N ASP A 47 14.08 -6.63 -10.86
CA ASP A 47 14.98 -7.51 -10.11
C ASP A 47 14.78 -7.43 -8.59
N LYS A 48 14.04 -6.41 -8.11
CA LYS A 48 13.82 -6.13 -6.69
C LYS A 48 12.36 -6.05 -6.30
N GLU A 49 11.47 -5.70 -7.24
CA GLU A 49 10.06 -5.45 -6.99
C GLU A 49 9.18 -6.14 -8.05
N ASP A 50 8.28 -7.00 -7.62
CA ASP A 50 7.21 -7.50 -8.48
C ASP A 50 6.02 -6.54 -8.41
N SER A 51 5.73 -5.85 -9.50
CA SER A 51 4.60 -4.91 -9.60
C SER A 51 3.30 -5.53 -10.10
N ALA A 52 3.28 -6.84 -10.44
CA ALA A 52 2.05 -7.51 -10.87
C ALA A 52 0.98 -7.55 -9.75
N PRO A 53 1.32 -7.80 -8.46
CA PRO A 53 0.37 -7.69 -7.37
C PRO A 53 -0.26 -6.30 -7.22
N TYR A 54 0.52 -5.23 -7.42
CA TYR A 54 0.01 -3.86 -7.39
C TYR A 54 -1.10 -3.67 -8.43
N LEU A 55 -0.86 -4.05 -9.69
CA LEU A 55 -1.86 -3.94 -10.76
C LEU A 55 -3.09 -4.80 -10.49
N LYS A 56 -2.91 -6.01 -9.92
CA LYS A 56 -4.02 -6.89 -9.55
C LYS A 56 -4.90 -6.25 -8.49
N VAL A 57 -4.31 -5.78 -7.39
CA VAL A 57 -5.04 -5.15 -6.27
C VAL A 57 -5.71 -3.86 -6.71
N SER A 58 -5.04 -3.01 -7.50
CA SER A 58 -5.63 -1.79 -8.06
C SER A 58 -6.92 -2.09 -8.83
N ARG A 59 -6.91 -3.08 -9.72
CA ARG A 59 -8.11 -3.49 -10.48
C ARG A 59 -9.22 -4.04 -9.59
N LEU A 60 -8.87 -4.82 -8.56
CA LEU A 60 -9.85 -5.35 -7.60
C LEU A 60 -10.53 -4.23 -6.84
N LEU A 61 -9.78 -3.24 -6.33
CA LEU A 61 -10.31 -2.09 -5.64
C LEU A 61 -11.21 -1.23 -6.55
N GLU A 62 -10.77 -0.96 -7.77
CA GLU A 62 -11.54 -0.23 -8.78
C GLU A 62 -12.87 -0.96 -9.09
N SER A 63 -12.84 -2.29 -9.23
CA SER A 63 -14.02 -3.11 -9.55
C SER A 63 -15.11 -3.05 -8.48
N VAL A 64 -14.76 -2.73 -7.23
CA VAL A 64 -15.70 -2.60 -6.09
C VAL A 64 -16.03 -1.14 -5.77
N GLY A 65 -15.66 -0.21 -6.65
CA GLY A 65 -16.01 1.21 -6.58
C GLY A 65 -15.15 2.02 -5.62
N ILE A 66 -13.94 1.55 -5.32
CA ILE A 66 -12.96 2.34 -4.56
C ILE A 66 -12.10 3.14 -5.54
N HIS A 67 -11.98 4.44 -5.30
CA HIS A 67 -11.08 5.29 -6.08
C HIS A 67 -9.63 4.96 -5.73
N VAL A 68 -8.90 4.47 -6.71
CA VAL A 68 -7.47 4.22 -6.67
C VAL A 68 -6.81 5.00 -7.79
N PRO A 69 -5.49 5.28 -7.75
CA PRO A 69 -4.82 5.91 -8.87
C PRO A 69 -5.06 5.13 -10.17
N HIS A 70 -5.71 5.74 -11.15
CA HIS A 70 -5.94 5.10 -12.44
C HIS A 70 -4.60 4.74 -13.10
N VAL A 71 -4.52 3.51 -13.63
CA VAL A 71 -3.33 3.02 -14.33
C VAL A 71 -3.49 3.33 -15.82
N TYR A 72 -2.76 4.33 -16.32
CA TYR A 72 -2.78 4.70 -17.73
C TYR A 72 -1.96 3.76 -18.61
N GLU A 73 -0.76 3.40 -18.13
CA GLU A 73 0.18 2.55 -18.86
C GLU A 73 1.01 1.73 -17.89
N SER A 74 1.43 0.54 -18.31
CA SER A 74 2.34 -0.29 -17.52
C SER A 74 3.29 -1.08 -18.40
N ASP A 75 4.55 -1.15 -18.00
CA ASP A 75 5.59 -2.01 -18.58
C ASP A 75 6.30 -2.74 -17.43
N LEU A 76 5.77 -3.91 -17.06
CA LEU A 76 6.32 -4.70 -15.97
C LEU A 76 7.73 -5.23 -16.27
N ALA A 77 8.06 -5.43 -17.55
CA ALA A 77 9.40 -5.89 -17.93
C ALA A 77 10.47 -4.85 -17.66
N SER A 78 10.12 -3.56 -17.82
CA SER A 78 11.01 -2.43 -17.50
C SER A 78 10.77 -1.86 -16.09
N GLY A 79 9.71 -2.28 -15.40
CA GLY A 79 9.36 -1.84 -14.06
C GLY A 79 8.68 -0.49 -13.97
N PHE A 80 8.02 -0.02 -15.04
CA PHE A 80 7.37 1.29 -15.05
C PHE A 80 5.86 1.20 -15.09
N ILE A 81 5.19 2.06 -14.30
CA ILE A 81 3.74 2.25 -14.35
C ILE A 81 3.44 3.75 -14.34
N VAL A 82 2.54 4.20 -15.23
CA VAL A 82 2.03 5.58 -15.25
C VAL A 82 0.67 5.62 -14.59
N LEU A 83 0.55 6.44 -13.57
CA LEU A 83 -0.58 6.52 -12.65
C LEU A 83 -1.22 7.91 -12.69
N GLU A 84 -2.49 7.96 -12.32
CA GLU A 84 -3.16 9.19 -11.92
C GLU A 84 -2.41 9.85 -10.76
N ASP A 85 -2.28 11.17 -10.83
CA ASP A 85 -1.74 11.98 -9.74
C ASP A 85 -2.89 12.42 -8.83
N LEU A 86 -2.97 11.85 -7.64
CA LEU A 86 -3.94 12.22 -6.61
C LEU A 86 -3.53 13.47 -5.82
N GLY A 87 -2.43 14.14 -6.20
CA GLY A 87 -1.89 15.31 -5.51
C GLY A 87 -1.04 14.94 -4.30
N ASP A 88 -0.80 15.93 -3.43
CA ASP A 88 0.11 15.84 -2.28
C ASP A 88 -0.52 16.26 -0.94
N VAL A 89 -1.81 16.60 -0.96
CA VAL A 89 -2.52 17.02 0.25
C VAL A 89 -2.91 15.80 1.09
N GLN A 90 -2.18 15.59 2.18
CA GLN A 90 -2.44 14.50 3.13
C GLN A 90 -3.44 14.93 4.22
N TYR A 91 -4.12 13.96 4.82
CA TYR A 91 -5.05 14.22 5.94
C TYR A 91 -4.39 14.96 7.10
N LEU A 92 -3.16 14.57 7.47
CA LEU A 92 -2.45 15.23 8.57
C LEU A 92 -2.25 16.73 8.30
N SER A 93 -1.75 17.09 7.12
CA SER A 93 -1.54 18.50 6.75
C SER A 93 -2.87 19.26 6.69
N ARG A 94 -3.94 18.61 6.21
CA ARG A 94 -5.27 19.20 6.16
C ARG A 94 -5.84 19.46 7.56
N LEU A 95 -5.67 18.50 8.49
CA LEU A 95 -6.09 18.65 9.88
C LEU A 95 -5.30 19.74 10.60
N GLN A 96 -3.99 19.80 10.40
CA GLN A 96 -3.12 20.86 10.96
C GLN A 96 -3.49 22.26 10.45
N ALA A 97 -4.00 22.35 9.22
CA ALA A 97 -4.53 23.58 8.63
C ALA A 97 -5.97 23.92 9.07
N GLY A 98 -6.52 23.22 10.05
CA GLY A 98 -7.87 23.47 10.60
C GLY A 98 -9.01 22.82 9.79
N GLY A 99 -8.71 21.78 9.01
CA GLY A 99 -9.74 21.00 8.30
C GLY A 99 -10.66 20.26 9.28
N ASP A 100 -11.92 20.06 8.88
CA ASP A 100 -12.90 19.34 9.69
C ASP A 100 -12.54 17.85 9.81
N ALA A 101 -12.17 17.43 11.02
CA ALA A 101 -11.81 16.06 11.33
C ALA A 101 -13.00 15.09 11.13
N ASN A 102 -14.21 15.50 11.48
CA ASN A 102 -15.40 14.66 11.33
C ASN A 102 -15.69 14.37 9.85
N GLN A 103 -15.54 15.38 8.99
CA GLN A 103 -15.68 15.19 7.55
C GLN A 103 -14.60 14.24 7.01
N LEU A 104 -13.32 14.52 7.29
CA LEU A 104 -12.21 13.72 6.76
C LEU A 104 -12.28 12.26 7.21
N TYR A 105 -12.49 12.01 8.50
CA TYR A 105 -12.63 10.65 9.01
C TYR A 105 -13.95 10.00 8.60
N GLY A 106 -15.01 10.76 8.46
CA GLY A 106 -16.29 10.29 7.91
C GLY A 106 -16.12 9.76 6.49
N ASP A 107 -15.42 10.47 5.63
CA ASP A 107 -15.13 10.06 4.25
C ASP A 107 -14.26 8.78 4.22
N ALA A 108 -13.25 8.69 5.10
CA ALA A 108 -12.40 7.49 5.22
C ALA A 108 -13.20 6.28 5.70
N LEU A 109 -14.03 6.43 6.74
CA LEU A 109 -14.87 5.34 7.28
C LEU A 109 -15.93 4.88 6.27
N ASN A 110 -16.53 5.81 5.54
CA ASN A 110 -17.49 5.48 4.47
C ASN A 110 -16.81 4.69 3.34
N THR A 111 -15.58 5.05 2.99
CA THR A 111 -14.79 4.33 1.98
C THR A 111 -14.43 2.93 2.48
N LEU A 112 -13.99 2.79 3.73
CA LEU A 112 -13.69 1.50 4.35
C LEU A 112 -14.94 0.60 4.41
N ALA A 113 -16.08 1.13 4.88
CA ALA A 113 -17.33 0.38 4.92
C ALA A 113 -17.76 -0.11 3.52
N ARG A 114 -17.61 0.74 2.50
CA ARG A 114 -17.89 0.38 1.11
C ARG A 114 -16.98 -0.72 0.62
N LEU A 115 -15.68 -0.62 0.92
CA LEU A 115 -14.68 -1.65 0.59
C LEU A 115 -15.05 -2.99 1.23
N GLN A 116 -15.38 -3.01 2.51
CA GLN A 116 -15.72 -4.23 3.24
C GLN A 116 -17.01 -4.88 2.74
N ILE A 117 -18.03 -4.08 2.41
CA ILE A 117 -19.32 -4.59 1.91
C ILE A 117 -19.18 -5.12 0.48
N ASN A 118 -18.59 -4.34 -0.42
CA ASN A 118 -18.55 -4.67 -1.84
C ASN A 118 -17.35 -5.57 -2.19
N GLY A 119 -16.31 -5.62 -1.34
CA GLY A 119 -15.05 -6.30 -1.61
C GLY A 119 -15.00 -7.78 -1.25
N LEU A 120 -16.07 -8.37 -0.71
CA LEU A 120 -16.05 -9.76 -0.23
C LEU A 120 -15.64 -10.78 -1.31
N GLU A 121 -16.22 -10.67 -2.51
CA GLU A 121 -15.84 -11.55 -3.63
C GLU A 121 -14.44 -11.25 -4.18
N ALA A 122 -14.08 -9.97 -4.25
CA ALA A 122 -12.77 -9.55 -4.71
C ALA A 122 -11.65 -10.04 -3.76
N ALA A 123 -11.90 -10.03 -2.45
CA ALA A 123 -10.97 -10.51 -1.43
C ALA A 123 -10.62 -11.99 -1.61
N GLN A 124 -11.53 -12.82 -2.13
CA GLN A 124 -11.27 -14.25 -2.38
C GLN A 124 -10.20 -14.50 -3.46
N GLN A 125 -9.88 -13.50 -4.26
CA GLN A 125 -8.82 -13.57 -5.27
C GLN A 125 -7.43 -13.25 -4.69
N LEU A 126 -7.36 -12.82 -3.43
CA LEU A 126 -6.12 -12.54 -2.71
C LEU A 126 -5.71 -13.72 -1.85
N GLN A 127 -4.45 -13.71 -1.43
CA GLN A 127 -3.99 -14.68 -0.44
C GLN A 127 -4.69 -14.40 0.90
N PRO A 128 -5.20 -15.43 1.59
CA PRO A 128 -5.80 -15.23 2.89
C PRO A 128 -4.77 -14.72 3.89
N TYR A 129 -5.20 -13.80 4.75
CA TYR A 129 -4.40 -13.35 5.89
C TYR A 129 -4.66 -14.31 7.06
N ASP A 130 -4.08 -15.50 6.95
CA ASP A 130 -4.25 -16.61 7.88
C ASP A 130 -3.15 -16.64 8.96
N ARG A 131 -3.05 -17.77 9.67
CA ARG A 131 -2.06 -17.97 10.74
C ARG A 131 -0.62 -17.75 10.29
N ALA A 132 -0.26 -18.09 9.06
CA ALA A 132 1.13 -18.04 8.60
C ALA A 132 1.67 -16.61 8.47
N PRO A 133 1.02 -15.66 7.77
CA PRO A 133 1.42 -14.26 7.78
C PRO A 133 1.32 -13.63 9.19
N LEU A 134 0.26 -13.91 9.98
CA LEU A 134 0.13 -13.40 11.34
C LEU A 134 1.31 -13.81 12.23
N SER A 135 1.67 -15.09 12.23
CA SER A 135 2.80 -15.61 13.01
C SER A 135 4.12 -14.97 12.61
N ARG A 136 4.34 -14.78 11.29
CA ARG A 136 5.56 -14.13 10.77
C ARG A 136 5.65 -12.67 11.24
N GLU A 137 4.56 -11.92 11.16
CA GLU A 137 4.55 -10.51 11.54
C GLU A 137 4.67 -10.30 13.05
N LEU A 138 3.97 -11.11 13.86
CA LEU A 138 4.14 -11.10 15.31
C LEU A 138 5.59 -11.42 15.70
N GLY A 139 6.24 -12.35 14.97
CA GLY A 139 7.63 -12.73 15.18
C GLY A 139 8.64 -11.58 14.99
N LEU A 140 8.29 -10.51 14.24
CA LEU A 140 9.15 -9.34 14.08
C LEU A 140 9.36 -8.60 15.41
N MET A 141 8.39 -8.62 16.32
CA MET A 141 8.51 -7.91 17.59
C MET A 141 9.64 -8.49 18.48
N PRO A 142 9.67 -9.80 18.82
CA PRO A 142 10.75 -10.32 19.62
C PRO A 142 12.10 -10.26 18.90
N GLU A 143 12.16 -10.57 17.61
CA GLU A 143 13.42 -10.59 16.87
C GLU A 143 14.01 -9.20 16.71
N TRP A 144 13.25 -8.26 16.13
CA TRP A 144 13.78 -6.96 15.73
C TRP A 144 13.71 -5.93 16.85
N PHE A 145 12.61 -5.88 17.61
CA PHE A 145 12.46 -4.88 18.66
C PHE A 145 13.17 -5.31 19.94
N LEU A 146 12.85 -6.49 20.50
CA LEU A 146 13.42 -6.90 21.78
C LEU A 146 14.91 -7.29 21.65
N GLU A 147 15.27 -8.16 20.70
CA GLU A 147 16.61 -8.70 20.63
C GLU A 147 17.59 -7.79 19.89
N ARG A 148 17.23 -7.29 18.71
CA ARG A 148 18.15 -6.46 17.90
C ARG A 148 18.20 -5.01 18.33
N HIS A 149 17.04 -4.36 18.53
CA HIS A 149 16.99 -2.94 18.89
C HIS A 149 17.30 -2.72 20.37
N LEU A 150 16.58 -3.38 21.29
CA LEU A 150 16.80 -3.27 22.74
C LEU A 150 17.95 -4.12 23.25
N ARG A 151 18.48 -5.04 22.43
CA ARG A 151 19.57 -5.97 22.77
C ARG A 151 19.29 -6.83 24.00
N LEU A 152 18.03 -7.16 24.25
CA LEU A 152 17.62 -8.02 25.34
C LEU A 152 17.99 -9.48 25.04
N LYS A 153 18.35 -10.23 26.07
CA LYS A 153 18.50 -11.67 26.02
C LYS A 153 17.30 -12.30 26.71
N LEU A 154 16.32 -12.71 25.92
CA LEU A 154 15.10 -13.32 26.45
C LEU A 154 15.39 -14.69 27.08
N THR A 155 14.88 -14.89 28.28
CA THR A 155 14.91 -16.22 28.94
C THR A 155 13.93 -17.18 28.27
N PRO A 156 14.05 -18.50 28.50
CA PRO A 156 13.08 -19.50 28.03
C PRO A 156 11.63 -19.18 28.48
N GLU A 157 11.46 -18.70 29.71
CA GLU A 157 10.16 -18.35 30.28
C GLU A 157 9.54 -17.12 29.58
N GLU A 158 10.34 -16.11 29.32
CA GLU A 158 9.88 -14.90 28.57
C GLU A 158 9.49 -15.27 27.13
N ARG A 159 10.27 -16.13 26.45
CA ARG A 159 9.92 -16.64 25.13
C ARG A 159 8.62 -17.43 25.15
N ALA A 160 8.44 -18.29 26.14
CA ALA A 160 7.22 -19.08 26.32
C ALA A 160 6.00 -18.16 26.53
N LEU A 161 6.14 -17.13 27.37
CA LEU A 161 5.08 -16.13 27.59
C LEU A 161 4.71 -15.41 26.29
N ILE A 162 5.68 -14.95 25.51
CA ILE A 162 5.46 -14.29 24.21
C ILE A 162 4.71 -15.28 23.29
N THR A 163 5.15 -16.51 23.19
CA THR A 163 4.52 -17.53 22.35
C THR A 163 3.05 -17.77 22.72
N VAL A 164 2.75 -17.98 24.01
CA VAL A 164 1.38 -18.19 24.48
C VAL A 164 0.51 -16.95 24.20
N THR A 165 1.07 -15.75 24.40
CA THR A 165 0.36 -14.51 24.13
C THR A 165 0.05 -14.37 22.63
N PHE A 166 1.00 -14.68 21.74
CA PHE A 166 0.80 -14.63 20.30
C PHE A 166 -0.22 -15.67 19.80
N GLU A 167 -0.18 -16.89 20.36
CA GLU A 167 -1.19 -17.90 20.05
C GLU A 167 -2.60 -17.45 20.44
N PHE A 168 -2.75 -16.83 21.61
CA PHE A 168 -4.02 -16.24 22.03
C PHE A 168 -4.47 -15.13 21.08
N LEU A 169 -3.60 -14.16 20.77
CA LEU A 169 -3.93 -13.07 19.84
C LEU A 169 -4.32 -13.59 18.45
N MET A 170 -3.57 -14.56 17.93
CA MET A 170 -3.88 -15.17 16.63
C MET A 170 -5.23 -15.87 16.64
N SER A 171 -5.58 -16.60 17.72
CA SER A 171 -6.87 -17.25 17.81
C SER A 171 -8.03 -16.26 17.80
N GLU A 172 -7.92 -15.15 18.55
CA GLU A 172 -8.94 -14.10 18.60
C GLU A 172 -9.11 -13.38 17.24
N VAL A 173 -8.00 -13.11 16.55
CA VAL A 173 -8.03 -12.46 15.23
C VAL A 173 -8.64 -13.39 14.19
N LEU A 174 -8.28 -14.67 14.19
CA LEU A 174 -8.76 -15.64 13.19
C LEU A 174 -10.23 -16.04 13.38
N ASP A 175 -10.82 -15.77 14.54
CA ASP A 175 -12.27 -15.97 14.81
C ASP A 175 -13.12 -14.81 14.24
N GLN A 176 -12.49 -13.74 13.78
CA GLN A 176 -13.21 -12.60 13.20
C GLN A 176 -13.58 -12.83 11.72
N PRO A 177 -14.67 -12.21 11.23
CA PRO A 177 -15.00 -12.26 9.82
C PRO A 177 -13.88 -11.71 8.94
N THR A 178 -13.50 -12.45 7.91
CA THR A 178 -12.51 -12.01 6.93
C THR A 178 -13.14 -11.04 5.93
N VAL A 179 -12.57 -9.86 5.81
CA VAL A 179 -13.02 -8.80 4.88
C VAL A 179 -11.83 -8.25 4.10
N PHE A 180 -12.11 -7.52 3.03
CA PHE A 180 -11.08 -6.77 2.31
C PHE A 180 -10.66 -5.55 3.16
N VAL A 181 -9.36 -5.38 3.38
CA VAL A 181 -8.77 -4.25 4.12
C VAL A 181 -7.53 -3.75 3.42
#